data_6614c54dd9aa3f26c7ee804f20ef8043
#
_entry.id   6614c54dd9aa3f26c7ee804f20ef8043
#
_cell.length_a   1.000
_cell.length_b   1.000
_cell.length_c   1.000
_cell.angle_alpha   90.00
_cell.angle_beta   90.00
_cell.angle_gamma   90.00
#
_symmetry.space_group_name_H-M   'P 1'
#
loop_
_entity.id
_entity.type
_entity.pdbx_description
1 polymer ?
#
loop_
_entity_poly.entity_id
_entity_poly.type
_entity_poly.pdbx_seq_one_letter_code
_entity_poly.pdbx_strand_id
1 'polypeptide(L)'
;MFENQRILVTGGTGSWGHELVTQLLPRNPKEVIIFSRGESSQVAMNRQFEDERLSFCIGDIRDKDALVTACQGVDYVFHLAALKHVPVCEDQPYEALKTNVVGTQNVIEAAVINQVKKVIYISTDKAANPSNFYGMTKAIGEKLIVYANLLNSDTRFVTVRGGNVLGTNGSVVHLFQSQIRQKGTVSITDMNMTRFFLTLRDAISLLFKASVESIGGEIFIMTMPTCRILDLAEVLIEDSGVENVEIVEKGVRPGEKIHEILMSDFESLTTVVYDEQYLIILPTLNIPQLKDRYKQCPPVSFSSFSSEFNLMSKEEIRRILQSGGFIK
;
A
#
# COMPACT_ATOMS: atom_id res chain seq x y z
N MET A 1 3.75 -16.38 -13.44
CA MET A 1 3.28 -15.15 -14.09
C MET A 1 4.43 -14.21 -14.46
N PHE A 2 5.40 -13.99 -13.58
CA PHE A 2 6.48 -13.02 -13.82
C PHE A 2 7.74 -13.64 -14.47
N GLU A 3 7.70 -14.92 -14.78
CA GLU A 3 8.79 -15.62 -15.46
C GLU A 3 9.13 -14.95 -16.80
N ASN A 4 10.42 -14.67 -17.01
CA ASN A 4 10.95 -13.96 -18.18
C ASN A 4 10.37 -12.55 -18.43
N GLN A 5 9.72 -11.91 -17.43
CA GLN A 5 9.19 -10.56 -17.55
C GLN A 5 10.18 -9.51 -17.02
N ARG A 6 10.15 -8.32 -17.63
CA ARG A 6 10.85 -7.13 -17.12
C ARG A 6 9.89 -6.31 -16.25
N ILE A 7 10.31 -6.01 -15.03
CA ILE A 7 9.45 -5.41 -14.01
C ILE A 7 10.10 -4.13 -13.49
N LEU A 8 9.39 -3.01 -13.57
CA LEU A 8 9.80 -1.75 -12.96
C LEU A 8 9.11 -1.57 -11.60
N VAL A 9 9.89 -1.22 -10.57
CA VAL A 9 9.39 -0.92 -9.23
C VAL A 9 9.76 0.51 -8.85
N THR A 10 8.81 1.43 -8.92
CA THR A 10 9.05 2.81 -8.46
C THR A 10 8.98 2.85 -6.92
N GLY A 11 9.90 3.57 -6.28
CA GLY A 11 10.01 3.56 -4.82
C GLY A 11 10.49 2.22 -4.24
N GLY A 12 11.15 1.40 -5.06
CA GLY A 12 11.52 0.03 -4.73
C GLY A 12 12.51 -0.14 -3.58
N THR A 13 13.21 0.92 -3.16
CA THR A 13 14.11 0.89 -1.98
C THR A 13 13.37 1.03 -0.63
N GLY A 14 12.04 1.16 -0.62
CA GLY A 14 11.23 1.15 0.59
C GLY A 14 10.93 -0.26 1.09
N SER A 15 10.31 -0.39 2.29
CA SER A 15 9.97 -1.69 2.89
C SER A 15 9.13 -2.58 1.96
N TRP A 16 8.13 -2.01 1.30
CA TRP A 16 7.32 -2.74 0.32
C TRP A 16 8.14 -3.23 -0.87
N GLY A 17 9.07 -2.40 -1.36
CA GLY A 17 9.92 -2.76 -2.49
C GLY A 17 10.88 -3.89 -2.16
N HIS A 18 11.48 -3.88 -0.97
CA HIS A 18 12.33 -4.99 -0.51
C HIS A 18 11.56 -6.30 -0.44
N GLU A 19 10.39 -6.32 0.18
CA GLU A 19 9.56 -7.53 0.26
C GLU A 19 9.07 -7.96 -1.12
N LEU A 20 8.67 -7.01 -1.97
CA LEU A 20 8.26 -7.31 -3.35
C LEU A 20 9.40 -8.00 -4.12
N VAL A 21 10.63 -7.49 -4.03
CA VAL A 21 11.80 -8.10 -4.67
C VAL A 21 12.07 -9.48 -4.10
N THR A 22 12.03 -9.63 -2.78
CA THR A 22 12.20 -10.94 -2.10
C THR A 22 11.23 -11.99 -2.65
N GLN A 23 10.00 -11.60 -2.93
CA GLN A 23 8.99 -12.51 -3.48
C GLN A 23 8.99 -12.60 -5.01
N LEU A 24 9.51 -11.62 -5.75
CA LEU A 24 9.61 -11.64 -7.21
C LEU A 24 10.75 -12.53 -7.71
N LEU A 25 11.93 -12.46 -7.09
CA LEU A 25 13.12 -13.20 -7.55
C LEU A 25 12.88 -14.71 -7.66
N PRO A 26 12.20 -15.40 -6.70
CA PRO A 26 11.86 -16.81 -6.85
C PRO A 26 10.90 -17.14 -8.02
N ARG A 27 10.26 -16.13 -8.62
CA ARG A 27 9.35 -16.25 -9.78
C ARG A 27 10.06 -16.12 -11.13
N ASN A 28 11.38 -16.10 -11.13
CA ASN A 28 12.25 -16.05 -12.31
C ASN A 28 11.93 -14.90 -13.28
N PRO A 29 11.87 -13.63 -12.82
CA PRO A 29 11.77 -12.50 -13.71
C PRO A 29 13.04 -12.43 -14.58
N LYS A 30 12.90 -11.85 -15.77
CA LYS A 30 14.06 -11.53 -16.63
C LYS A 30 14.90 -10.42 -16.00
N GLU A 31 14.24 -9.41 -15.45
CA GLU A 31 14.87 -8.25 -14.82
C GLU A 31 13.89 -7.56 -13.88
N VAL A 32 14.37 -7.07 -12.73
CA VAL A 32 13.63 -6.19 -11.82
C VAL A 32 14.39 -4.86 -11.70
N ILE A 33 13.80 -3.80 -12.22
CA ILE A 33 14.37 -2.44 -12.25
C ILE A 33 13.87 -1.66 -11.04
N ILE A 34 14.77 -1.26 -10.16
CA ILE A 34 14.47 -0.46 -8.97
C ILE A 34 14.66 1.02 -9.30
N PHE A 35 13.55 1.75 -9.42
CA PHE A 35 13.55 3.18 -9.70
C PHE A 35 13.28 3.98 -8.44
N SER A 36 14.27 4.75 -7.97
CA SER A 36 14.17 5.59 -6.79
C SER A 36 15.20 6.70 -6.77
N ARG A 37 15.02 7.70 -5.90
CA ARG A 37 15.88 8.89 -5.82
C ARG A 37 17.19 8.65 -5.06
N GLY A 38 17.17 7.74 -4.08
CA GLY A 38 18.26 7.59 -3.11
C GLY A 38 19.34 6.62 -3.56
N GLU A 39 20.47 7.11 -4.03
CA GLU A 39 21.64 6.31 -4.40
C GLU A 39 22.07 5.37 -3.26
N SER A 40 22.27 5.90 -2.06
CA SER A 40 22.72 5.10 -0.91
C SER A 40 21.80 3.93 -0.58
N SER A 41 20.48 4.14 -0.70
CA SER A 41 19.48 3.09 -0.47
C SER A 41 19.52 2.03 -1.58
N GLN A 42 19.80 2.41 -2.83
CA GLN A 42 19.96 1.47 -3.95
C GLN A 42 21.23 0.64 -3.76
N VAL A 43 22.33 1.26 -3.40
CA VAL A 43 23.59 0.56 -3.11
C VAL A 43 23.44 -0.44 -1.96
N ALA A 44 22.74 -0.03 -0.87
CA ALA A 44 22.47 -0.92 0.25
C ALA A 44 21.62 -2.12 -0.18
N MET A 45 20.57 -1.87 -0.98
CA MET A 45 19.71 -2.94 -1.51
C MET A 45 20.45 -3.89 -2.44
N ASN A 46 21.30 -3.37 -3.32
CA ASN A 46 22.13 -4.19 -4.21
C ASN A 46 23.05 -5.14 -3.41
N ARG A 47 23.71 -4.63 -2.37
CA ARG A 47 24.55 -5.45 -1.48
C ARG A 47 23.77 -6.49 -0.68
N GLN A 48 22.49 -6.23 -0.39
CA GLN A 48 21.65 -7.15 0.37
C GLN A 48 21.18 -8.34 -0.48
N PHE A 49 20.82 -8.11 -1.73
CA PHE A 49 20.26 -9.14 -2.61
C PHE A 49 21.31 -9.88 -3.42
N GLU A 50 22.35 -9.19 -3.89
CA GLU A 50 23.44 -9.74 -4.71
C GLU A 50 22.92 -10.61 -5.90
N ASP A 51 21.85 -10.15 -6.58
CA ASP A 51 21.20 -10.88 -7.67
C ASP A 51 21.35 -10.12 -8.98
N GLU A 52 21.92 -10.77 -10.00
CA GLU A 52 22.19 -10.17 -11.32
C GLU A 52 20.94 -9.72 -12.08
N ARG A 53 19.78 -10.21 -11.71
CA ARG A 53 18.49 -9.81 -12.28
C ARG A 53 17.98 -8.47 -11.74
N LEU A 54 18.61 -7.93 -10.69
CA LEU A 54 18.30 -6.60 -10.17
C LEU A 54 19.10 -5.55 -10.88
N SER A 55 18.43 -4.54 -11.43
CA SER A 55 19.04 -3.33 -11.93
C SER A 55 18.52 -2.11 -11.18
N PHE A 56 19.34 -1.08 -11.09
CA PHE A 56 19.07 0.11 -10.31
C PHE A 56 19.10 1.35 -11.17
N CYS A 57 18.04 2.13 -11.10
CA CYS A 57 17.89 3.38 -11.85
C CYS A 57 17.63 4.53 -10.86
N ILE A 58 18.56 5.47 -10.76
CA ILE A 58 18.35 6.69 -9.98
C ILE A 58 17.46 7.63 -10.78
N GLY A 59 16.31 8.00 -10.22
CA GLY A 59 15.36 8.89 -10.86
C GLY A 59 14.23 9.33 -9.92
N ASP A 60 13.56 10.39 -10.33
CA ASP A 60 12.40 10.94 -9.63
C ASP A 60 11.14 10.72 -10.49
N ILE A 61 10.06 10.22 -9.90
CA ILE A 61 8.79 10.03 -10.64
C ILE A 61 8.17 11.35 -11.12
N ARG A 62 8.64 12.49 -10.61
CA ARG A 62 8.27 13.83 -11.10
C ARG A 62 8.91 14.17 -12.45
N ASP A 63 9.95 13.43 -12.84
CA ASP A 63 10.63 13.51 -14.13
C ASP A 63 10.03 12.48 -15.10
N LYS A 64 9.24 12.97 -16.04
CA LYS A 64 8.57 12.14 -17.04
C LYS A 64 9.56 11.46 -17.98
N ASP A 65 10.59 12.16 -18.43
CA ASP A 65 11.53 11.63 -19.42
C ASP A 65 12.38 10.50 -18.82
N ALA A 66 12.77 10.64 -17.53
CA ALA A 66 13.43 9.58 -16.79
C ALA A 66 12.54 8.33 -16.67
N LEU A 67 11.24 8.49 -16.41
CA LEU A 67 10.28 7.38 -16.37
C LEU A 67 10.06 6.73 -17.74
N VAL A 68 9.93 7.51 -18.81
CA VAL A 68 9.80 7.00 -20.18
C VAL A 68 11.01 6.13 -20.54
N THR A 69 12.21 6.58 -20.17
CA THR A 69 13.45 5.82 -20.38
C THR A 69 13.45 4.53 -19.53
N ALA A 70 13.10 4.61 -18.25
CA ALA A 70 13.08 3.46 -17.35
C ALA A 70 12.00 2.41 -17.72
N CYS A 71 10.92 2.82 -18.38
CA CYS A 71 9.85 1.93 -18.84
C CYS A 71 10.16 1.20 -20.16
N GLN A 72 11.29 1.46 -20.82
CA GLN A 72 11.61 0.82 -22.10
C GLN A 72 11.68 -0.71 -21.99
N GLY A 73 10.80 -1.40 -22.73
CA GLY A 73 10.71 -2.86 -22.74
C GLY A 73 10.23 -3.49 -21.42
N VAL A 74 9.61 -2.71 -20.53
CA VAL A 74 9.03 -3.17 -19.27
C VAL A 74 7.67 -3.79 -19.53
N ASP A 75 7.42 -4.95 -18.92
CA ASP A 75 6.13 -5.65 -18.99
C ASP A 75 5.16 -5.21 -17.87
N TYR A 76 5.67 -5.02 -16.65
CA TYR A 76 4.89 -4.67 -15.46
C TYR A 76 5.51 -3.53 -14.69
N VAL A 77 4.67 -2.61 -14.19
CA VAL A 77 5.08 -1.55 -13.28
C VAL A 77 4.36 -1.72 -11.94
N PHE A 78 5.12 -1.83 -10.84
CA PHE A 78 4.63 -1.67 -9.49
C PHE A 78 4.92 -0.24 -9.02
N HIS A 79 3.88 0.56 -8.91
CA HIS A 79 4.03 1.97 -8.54
C HIS A 79 3.84 2.15 -7.03
N LEU A 80 4.97 2.07 -6.28
CA LEU A 80 5.05 2.20 -4.83
C LEU A 80 5.48 3.60 -4.37
N ALA A 81 6.09 4.39 -5.26
CA ALA A 81 6.65 5.70 -4.91
C ALA A 81 5.55 6.69 -4.49
N ALA A 82 5.65 7.21 -3.28
CA ALA A 82 4.76 8.26 -2.76
C ALA A 82 5.39 8.96 -1.54
N LEU A 83 4.97 10.19 -1.27
CA LEU A 83 5.07 10.78 0.06
C LEU A 83 3.89 10.26 0.88
N LYS A 84 4.15 9.64 2.04
CA LYS A 84 3.13 8.92 2.83
C LYS A 84 2.92 9.44 4.26
N HIS A 85 3.82 10.25 4.77
CA HIS A 85 3.72 10.77 6.12
C HIS A 85 2.73 11.93 6.18
N VAL A 86 1.59 11.72 6.87
CA VAL A 86 0.49 12.69 6.95
C VAL A 86 0.99 14.07 7.37
N PRO A 87 1.75 14.25 8.48
CA PRO A 87 2.22 15.59 8.86
C PRO A 87 3.08 16.25 7.78
N VAL A 88 3.96 15.49 7.12
CA VAL A 88 4.81 16.04 6.04
C VAL A 88 3.98 16.48 4.85
N CYS A 89 2.91 15.73 4.51
CA CYS A 89 2.04 16.10 3.40
C CYS A 89 1.17 17.32 3.72
N GLU A 90 0.79 17.52 5.00
CA GLU A 90 0.10 18.74 5.45
C GLU A 90 1.04 19.96 5.41
N ASP A 91 2.28 19.81 5.90
CA ASP A 91 3.26 20.89 5.94
C ASP A 91 3.80 21.25 4.54
N GLN A 92 3.86 20.28 3.62
CA GLN A 92 4.42 20.43 2.27
C GLN A 92 3.45 19.92 1.18
N PRO A 93 2.25 20.51 1.07
CA PRO A 93 1.20 20.00 0.19
C PRO A 93 1.59 20.01 -1.29
N TYR A 94 2.36 20.99 -1.75
CA TYR A 94 2.84 21.05 -3.13
C TYR A 94 3.79 19.91 -3.48
N GLU A 95 4.66 19.50 -2.55
CA GLU A 95 5.56 18.36 -2.78
C GLU A 95 4.79 17.04 -2.79
N ALA A 96 3.75 16.92 -1.93
CA ALA A 96 2.85 15.78 -1.94
C ALA A 96 2.04 15.71 -3.25
N LEU A 97 1.51 16.84 -3.73
CA LEU A 97 0.81 16.94 -5.03
C LEU A 97 1.71 16.52 -6.19
N LYS A 98 2.91 17.13 -6.29
CA LYS A 98 3.87 16.81 -7.36
C LYS A 98 4.26 15.34 -7.36
N THR A 99 4.51 14.77 -6.19
CA THR A 99 4.95 13.37 -6.07
C THR A 99 3.79 12.40 -6.30
N ASN A 100 2.70 12.56 -5.55
CA ASN A 100 1.64 11.55 -5.51
C ASN A 100 0.64 11.67 -6.66
N VAL A 101 0.46 12.88 -7.23
CA VAL A 101 -0.50 13.12 -8.32
C VAL A 101 0.22 13.25 -9.64
N VAL A 102 1.11 14.26 -9.78
CA VAL A 102 1.83 14.47 -11.05
C VAL A 102 2.77 13.30 -11.35
N GLY A 103 3.46 12.76 -10.32
CA GLY A 103 4.29 11.56 -10.47
C GLY A 103 3.48 10.34 -10.92
N THR A 104 2.27 10.14 -10.39
CA THR A 104 1.37 9.06 -10.85
C THR A 104 0.95 9.29 -12.30
N GLN A 105 0.62 10.52 -12.70
CA GLN A 105 0.32 10.86 -14.09
C GLN A 105 1.51 10.55 -15.02
N ASN A 106 2.72 10.90 -14.61
CA ASN A 106 3.93 10.60 -15.39
C ASN A 106 4.15 9.08 -15.56
N VAL A 107 3.89 8.28 -14.50
CA VAL A 107 3.96 6.81 -14.60
C VAL A 107 2.92 6.27 -15.59
N ILE A 108 1.69 6.80 -15.58
CA ILE A 108 0.65 6.42 -16.54
C ILE A 108 1.12 6.72 -17.97
N GLU A 109 1.59 7.93 -18.23
CA GLU A 109 2.03 8.34 -19.55
C GLU A 109 3.24 7.54 -20.03
N ALA A 110 4.25 7.32 -19.18
CA ALA A 110 5.41 6.50 -19.51
C ALA A 110 5.03 5.04 -19.83
N ALA A 111 4.07 4.48 -19.08
CA ALA A 111 3.56 3.13 -19.31
C ALA A 111 2.81 3.01 -20.65
N VAL A 112 1.97 4.00 -20.98
CA VAL A 112 1.25 4.04 -22.26
C VAL A 112 2.23 4.17 -23.44
N ILE A 113 3.20 5.09 -23.37
CA ILE A 113 4.22 5.30 -24.41
C ILE A 113 5.00 4.00 -24.68
N ASN A 114 5.35 3.25 -23.64
CA ASN A 114 6.16 2.03 -23.74
C ASN A 114 5.32 0.74 -23.85
N GLN A 115 4.00 0.84 -23.98
CA GLN A 115 3.08 -0.30 -24.11
C GLN A 115 3.24 -1.34 -22.99
N VAL A 116 3.45 -0.85 -21.75
CA VAL A 116 3.51 -1.71 -20.55
C VAL A 116 2.23 -2.52 -20.45
N LYS A 117 2.31 -3.82 -20.18
CA LYS A 117 1.14 -4.70 -20.07
C LYS A 117 0.22 -4.30 -18.93
N LYS A 118 0.80 -4.03 -17.75
CA LYS A 118 0.00 -3.70 -16.57
C LYS A 118 0.77 -2.81 -15.59
N VAL A 119 0.06 -1.81 -15.03
CA VAL A 119 0.51 -0.95 -13.94
C VAL A 119 -0.31 -1.24 -12.70
N ILE A 120 0.36 -1.58 -11.60
CA ILE A 120 -0.24 -1.83 -10.29
C ILE A 120 0.08 -0.65 -9.38
N TYR A 121 -0.95 0.12 -9.03
CA TYR A 121 -0.85 1.30 -8.17
C TYR A 121 -1.20 0.96 -6.73
N ILE A 122 -0.32 1.34 -5.80
CA ILE A 122 -0.54 1.11 -4.38
C ILE A 122 -1.22 2.32 -3.76
N SER A 123 -2.40 2.08 -3.21
CA SER A 123 -3.18 3.06 -2.47
C SER A 123 -3.30 2.69 -0.98
N THR A 124 -4.18 3.34 -0.26
CA THR A 124 -4.26 3.30 1.20
C THR A 124 -5.71 3.45 1.66
N ASP A 125 -6.02 2.97 2.88
CA ASP A 125 -7.25 3.24 3.62
C ASP A 125 -7.57 4.75 3.74
N LYS A 126 -6.54 5.60 3.71
CA LYS A 126 -6.72 7.06 3.78
C LYS A 126 -7.27 7.68 2.50
N ALA A 127 -7.27 6.94 1.38
CA ALA A 127 -7.90 7.36 0.12
C ALA A 127 -9.43 7.20 0.15
N ALA A 128 -9.97 6.27 0.96
CA ALA A 128 -11.40 6.16 1.19
C ALA A 128 -11.86 7.25 2.16
N ASN A 129 -12.74 8.16 1.71
CA ASN A 129 -13.21 9.29 2.49
C ASN A 129 -12.05 10.11 3.14
N PRO A 130 -11.18 10.76 2.34
CA PRO A 130 -9.93 11.34 2.81
C PRO A 130 -10.16 12.54 3.74
N SER A 131 -9.49 12.54 4.90
CA SER A 131 -9.52 13.60 5.91
C SER A 131 -8.22 14.42 5.97
N ASN A 132 -7.20 14.06 5.18
CA ASN A 132 -5.89 14.69 5.15
C ASN A 132 -5.35 14.76 3.72
N PHE A 133 -4.34 15.62 3.52
CA PHE A 133 -3.80 15.88 2.18
C PHE A 133 -3.17 14.63 1.55
N TYR A 134 -2.49 13.79 2.35
CA TYR A 134 -1.99 12.51 1.85
C TYR A 134 -3.11 11.65 1.27
N GLY A 135 -4.19 11.45 2.03
CA GLY A 135 -5.35 10.69 1.56
C GLY A 135 -5.99 11.28 0.31
N MET A 136 -6.13 12.63 0.25
CA MET A 136 -6.65 13.33 -0.94
C MET A 136 -5.78 13.08 -2.17
N THR A 137 -4.45 13.17 -2.05
CA THR A 137 -3.54 12.90 -3.18
C THR A 137 -3.61 11.45 -3.65
N LYS A 138 -3.77 10.49 -2.73
CA LYS A 138 -3.92 9.07 -3.07
C LYS A 138 -5.28 8.81 -3.74
N ALA A 139 -6.36 9.43 -3.26
CA ALA A 139 -7.68 9.33 -3.87
C ALA A 139 -7.69 9.88 -5.32
N ILE A 140 -7.02 11.02 -5.56
CA ILE A 140 -6.83 11.55 -6.91
C ILE A 140 -6.05 10.55 -7.77
N GLY A 141 -4.94 9.99 -7.24
CA GLY A 141 -4.17 8.94 -7.92
C GLY A 141 -5.01 7.74 -8.34
N GLU A 142 -5.90 7.24 -7.45
CA GLU A 142 -6.85 6.17 -7.81
C GLU A 142 -7.73 6.54 -9.00
N LYS A 143 -8.28 7.77 -9.00
CA LYS A 143 -9.12 8.23 -10.12
C LYS A 143 -8.35 8.34 -11.44
N LEU A 144 -7.08 8.80 -11.39
CA LEU A 144 -6.21 8.84 -12.57
C LEU A 144 -5.91 7.42 -13.11
N ILE A 145 -5.61 6.48 -12.24
CA ILE A 145 -5.35 5.07 -12.57
C ILE A 145 -6.59 4.41 -13.19
N VAL A 146 -7.76 4.63 -12.60
CA VAL A 146 -9.03 4.12 -13.16
C VAL A 146 -9.30 4.72 -14.54
N TYR A 147 -9.18 6.06 -14.67
CA TYR A 147 -9.39 6.77 -15.92
C TYR A 147 -8.41 6.34 -17.03
N ALA A 148 -7.18 5.99 -16.67
CA ALA A 148 -6.16 5.56 -17.63
C ALA A 148 -6.58 4.33 -18.46
N ASN A 149 -7.51 3.51 -17.97
CA ASN A 149 -8.07 2.38 -18.72
C ASN A 149 -9.03 2.80 -19.86
N LEU A 150 -9.42 4.08 -19.92
CA LEU A 150 -10.20 4.66 -21.03
C LEU A 150 -9.30 5.29 -22.10
N LEU A 151 -8.00 5.41 -21.84
CA LEU A 151 -7.03 5.83 -22.86
C LEU A 151 -6.96 4.73 -23.93
N ASN A 152 -6.82 5.13 -25.16
CA ASN A 152 -6.73 4.19 -26.28
C ASN A 152 -5.38 3.44 -26.28
N SER A 153 -5.21 2.52 -25.32
CA SER A 153 -3.98 1.76 -25.06
C SER A 153 -4.31 0.35 -24.59
N ASP A 154 -3.42 -0.60 -24.88
CA ASP A 154 -3.51 -1.98 -24.37
C ASP A 154 -2.99 -2.12 -22.93
N THR A 155 -2.38 -1.07 -22.37
CA THR A 155 -1.93 -1.05 -20.98
C THR A 155 -3.12 -1.14 -20.01
N ARG A 156 -3.06 -2.03 -19.03
CA ARG A 156 -4.06 -2.17 -17.98
C ARG A 156 -3.58 -1.52 -16.70
N PHE A 157 -4.47 -0.77 -16.05
CA PHE A 157 -4.17 -0.05 -14.81
C PHE A 157 -5.10 -0.56 -13.70
N VAL A 158 -4.51 -0.98 -12.59
CA VAL A 158 -5.24 -1.48 -11.42
C VAL A 158 -4.77 -0.80 -10.15
N THR A 159 -5.69 -0.59 -9.21
CA THR A 159 -5.39 -0.08 -7.88
C THR A 159 -5.47 -1.20 -6.85
N VAL A 160 -4.55 -1.20 -5.90
CA VAL A 160 -4.59 -2.01 -4.69
C VAL A 160 -4.67 -1.08 -3.49
N ARG A 161 -5.72 -1.20 -2.71
CA ARG A 161 -5.93 -0.42 -1.49
C ARG A 161 -5.67 -1.29 -0.27
N GLY A 162 -4.69 -0.93 0.53
CA GLY A 162 -4.32 -1.64 1.75
C GLY A 162 -4.43 -0.75 2.99
N GLY A 163 -4.49 -1.38 4.17
CA GLY A 163 -4.40 -0.71 5.46
C GLY A 163 -2.97 -0.49 5.93
N ASN A 164 -2.80 -0.41 7.26
CA ASN A 164 -1.48 -0.25 7.86
C ASN A 164 -0.69 -1.57 7.73
N VAL A 165 0.50 -1.47 7.19
CA VAL A 165 1.40 -2.62 7.07
C VAL A 165 2.38 -2.64 8.24
N LEU A 166 2.36 -3.75 8.98
CA LEU A 166 3.23 -3.99 10.13
C LEU A 166 4.70 -4.01 9.70
N GLY A 167 5.57 -3.47 10.56
CA GLY A 167 7.02 -3.54 10.36
C GLY A 167 7.60 -2.67 9.26
N THR A 168 6.81 -1.83 8.62
CA THR A 168 7.36 -0.84 7.69
C THR A 168 8.08 0.28 8.45
N ASN A 169 9.05 0.91 7.79
CA ASN A 169 9.78 2.04 8.37
C ASN A 169 8.82 3.12 8.90
N GLY A 170 9.01 3.48 10.19
CA GLY A 170 8.15 4.43 10.89
C GLY A 170 6.80 3.88 11.34
N SER A 171 6.59 2.55 11.33
CA SER A 171 5.36 1.93 11.83
C SER A 171 5.23 2.04 13.34
N VAL A 172 3.98 1.97 13.81
CA VAL A 172 3.61 2.07 15.24
C VAL A 172 4.29 1.01 16.11
N VAL A 173 4.52 -0.20 15.59
CA VAL A 173 5.21 -1.28 16.32
C VAL A 173 6.63 -0.88 16.72
N HIS A 174 7.42 -0.41 15.76
CA HIS A 174 8.79 0.05 16.05
C HIS A 174 8.82 1.26 16.98
N LEU A 175 7.85 2.18 16.82
CA LEU A 175 7.72 3.33 17.70
C LEU A 175 7.45 2.88 19.14
N PHE A 176 6.49 1.99 19.36
CA PHE A 176 6.14 1.50 20.70
C PHE A 176 7.29 0.70 21.32
N GLN A 177 7.93 -0.20 20.58
CA GLN A 177 9.11 -0.92 21.06
C GLN A 177 10.24 0.02 21.50
N SER A 178 10.49 1.09 20.72
CA SER A 178 11.49 2.11 21.09
C SER A 178 11.06 2.88 22.33
N GLN A 179 9.81 3.27 22.45
CA GLN A 179 9.27 3.99 23.61
C GLN A 179 9.32 3.15 24.88
N ILE A 180 8.95 1.87 24.82
CA ILE A 180 9.02 0.93 25.96
C ILE A 180 10.46 0.84 26.47
N ARG A 181 11.43 0.61 25.56
CA ARG A 181 12.85 0.42 25.94
C ARG A 181 13.53 1.68 26.46
N GLN A 182 13.19 2.85 25.90
CA GLN A 182 13.94 4.09 26.15
C GLN A 182 13.26 5.01 27.16
N LYS A 183 11.94 4.99 27.25
CA LYS A 183 11.17 5.99 28.00
C LYS A 183 10.32 5.42 29.14
N GLY A 184 10.07 4.12 29.17
CA GLY A 184 9.12 3.52 30.11
C GLY A 184 7.70 4.04 29.92
N THR A 185 7.39 4.67 28.79
CA THR A 185 6.05 5.19 28.46
C THR A 185 5.72 4.92 27.01
N VAL A 186 4.47 4.55 26.70
CA VAL A 186 3.95 4.41 25.35
C VAL A 186 2.91 5.48 25.09
N SER A 187 3.09 6.27 24.05
CA SER A 187 2.17 7.33 23.68
C SER A 187 1.20 6.86 22.59
N ILE A 188 -0.10 6.85 22.89
CA ILE A 188 -1.17 6.59 21.95
C ILE A 188 -1.93 7.86 21.63
N THR A 189 -2.59 7.90 20.48
CA THR A 189 -3.36 9.08 20.03
C THR A 189 -4.69 9.16 20.76
N ASP A 190 -5.43 8.03 20.82
CA ASP A 190 -6.74 7.88 21.42
C ASP A 190 -6.94 6.43 21.84
N MET A 191 -7.58 6.20 22.99
CA MET A 191 -7.81 4.86 23.56
C MET A 191 -8.73 3.98 22.69
N ASN A 192 -9.60 4.61 21.90
CA ASN A 192 -10.53 3.91 21.01
C ASN A 192 -10.03 3.76 19.58
N MET A 193 -8.83 4.27 19.30
CA MET A 193 -8.28 4.24 17.93
C MET A 193 -8.09 2.82 17.44
N THR A 194 -8.60 2.56 16.23
CA THR A 194 -8.46 1.26 15.55
C THR A 194 -7.79 1.40 14.20
N ARG A 195 -7.12 0.35 13.76
CA ARG A 195 -6.45 0.29 12.46
C ARG A 195 -6.62 -1.10 11.83
N PHE A 196 -6.63 -1.12 10.50
CA PHE A 196 -6.43 -2.35 9.76
C PHE A 196 -4.96 -2.76 9.83
N PHE A 197 -4.71 -4.04 10.09
CA PHE A 197 -3.35 -4.56 10.12
C PHE A 197 -3.13 -5.64 9.06
N LEU A 198 -2.02 -5.50 8.37
CA LEU A 198 -1.59 -6.38 7.31
C LEU A 198 -0.11 -6.68 7.51
N THR A 199 0.31 -7.93 7.35
CA THR A 199 1.72 -8.22 7.27
C THR A 199 2.28 -7.75 5.92
N LEU A 200 3.57 -7.45 5.86
CA LEU A 200 4.19 -7.05 4.60
C LEU A 200 4.09 -8.18 3.54
N ARG A 201 4.20 -9.42 4.00
CA ARG A 201 4.03 -10.60 3.15
C ARG A 201 2.64 -10.69 2.52
N ASP A 202 1.59 -10.46 3.31
CA ASP A 202 0.21 -10.50 2.82
C ASP A 202 -0.08 -9.32 1.88
N ALA A 203 0.50 -8.14 2.18
CA ALA A 203 0.42 -6.98 1.30
C ALA A 203 0.96 -7.28 -0.10
N ILE A 204 2.12 -7.95 -0.20
CA ILE A 204 2.68 -8.35 -1.50
C ILE A 204 1.83 -9.44 -2.16
N SER A 205 1.25 -10.36 -1.39
CA SER A 205 0.32 -11.36 -1.93
C SER A 205 -0.89 -10.71 -2.61
N LEU A 206 -1.45 -9.65 -2.00
CA LEU A 206 -2.52 -8.85 -2.60
C LEU A 206 -2.08 -8.20 -3.92
N LEU A 207 -0.84 -7.65 -3.98
CA LEU A 207 -0.30 -7.10 -5.23
C LEU A 207 -0.22 -8.16 -6.33
N PHE A 208 0.26 -9.34 -6.01
CA PHE A 208 0.36 -10.43 -7.00
C PHE A 208 -1.02 -10.89 -7.45
N LYS A 209 -1.98 -11.04 -6.54
CA LYS A 209 -3.35 -11.40 -6.89
C LYS A 209 -3.96 -10.36 -7.84
N ALA A 210 -3.89 -9.08 -7.50
CA ALA A 210 -4.37 -8.02 -8.36
C ALA A 210 -3.66 -8.00 -9.72
N SER A 211 -2.33 -8.26 -9.74
CA SER A 211 -1.56 -8.33 -10.99
C SER A 211 -2.02 -9.45 -11.92
N VAL A 212 -2.43 -10.59 -11.36
CA VAL A 212 -2.88 -11.76 -12.14
C VAL A 212 -4.30 -11.59 -12.62
N GLU A 213 -5.20 -11.23 -11.70
CA GLU A 213 -6.65 -11.43 -11.88
C GLU A 213 -7.37 -10.20 -12.42
N SER A 214 -6.79 -9.00 -12.27
CA SER A 214 -7.40 -7.76 -12.77
C SER A 214 -7.39 -7.69 -14.29
N ILE A 215 -8.40 -7.03 -14.83
CA ILE A 215 -8.51 -6.70 -16.26
C ILE A 215 -8.35 -5.20 -16.54
N GLY A 216 -8.20 -4.40 -15.48
CA GLY A 216 -7.99 -2.94 -15.52
C GLY A 216 -9.21 -2.14 -15.08
N GLY A 217 -8.98 -1.15 -14.21
CA GLY A 217 -10.03 -0.26 -13.67
C GLY A 217 -10.56 -0.63 -12.29
N GLU A 218 -10.23 -1.81 -11.79
CA GLU A 218 -10.63 -2.28 -10.46
C GLU A 218 -9.81 -1.64 -9.34
N ILE A 219 -10.42 -1.54 -8.15
CA ILE A 219 -9.72 -1.31 -6.89
C ILE A 219 -9.86 -2.59 -6.04
N PHE A 220 -8.75 -3.30 -5.87
CA PHE A 220 -8.68 -4.48 -5.02
C PHE A 220 -8.48 -4.10 -3.56
N ILE A 221 -9.28 -4.67 -2.68
CA ILE A 221 -9.18 -4.54 -1.22
C ILE A 221 -9.07 -5.93 -0.62
N MET A 222 -8.12 -6.14 0.30
CA MET A 222 -8.09 -7.34 1.13
C MET A 222 -9.01 -7.15 2.34
N THR A 223 -9.81 -8.16 2.66
CA THR A 223 -10.47 -8.25 3.97
C THR A 223 -9.39 -8.56 5.00
N MET A 224 -9.04 -7.58 5.80
CA MET A 224 -7.93 -7.70 6.75
C MET A 224 -8.40 -7.53 8.19
N PRO A 225 -7.71 -8.14 9.16
CA PRO A 225 -8.02 -8.00 10.56
C PRO A 225 -7.82 -6.57 11.04
N THR A 226 -8.52 -6.22 12.10
CA THR A 226 -8.49 -4.90 12.73
C THR A 226 -7.97 -5.00 14.16
N CYS A 227 -7.32 -3.94 14.61
CA CYS A 227 -6.68 -3.92 15.91
C CYS A 227 -6.96 -2.59 16.61
N ARG A 228 -7.31 -2.64 17.88
CA ARG A 228 -7.29 -1.46 18.74
C ARG A 228 -5.83 -1.14 19.09
N ILE A 229 -5.44 0.11 18.92
CA ILE A 229 -4.05 0.55 19.15
C ILE A 229 -3.64 0.38 20.61
N LEU A 230 -4.60 0.52 21.56
CA LEU A 230 -4.38 0.23 22.96
C LEU A 230 -3.99 -1.25 23.19
N ASP A 231 -4.74 -2.19 22.61
CA ASP A 231 -4.47 -3.63 22.76
C ASP A 231 -3.10 -4.00 22.16
N LEU A 232 -2.73 -3.38 21.04
CA LEU A 232 -1.38 -3.54 20.47
C LEU A 232 -0.28 -3.05 21.42
N ALA A 233 -0.48 -1.89 22.05
CA ALA A 233 0.47 -1.33 23.01
C ALA A 233 0.62 -2.27 24.22
N GLU A 234 -0.49 -2.76 24.78
CA GLU A 234 -0.48 -3.67 25.91
C GLU A 234 0.23 -5.00 25.58
N VAL A 235 -0.03 -5.60 24.42
CA VAL A 235 0.66 -6.84 23.98
C VAL A 235 2.17 -6.62 23.86
N LEU A 236 2.61 -5.48 23.29
CA LEU A 236 4.03 -5.16 23.17
C LEU A 236 4.70 -4.89 24.51
N ILE A 237 3.98 -4.29 25.47
CA ILE A 237 4.48 -4.08 26.84
C ILE A 237 4.63 -5.43 27.56
N GLU A 238 3.61 -6.28 27.52
CA GLU A 238 3.63 -7.63 28.11
C GLU A 238 4.81 -8.46 27.56
N ASP A 239 5.00 -8.46 26.23
CA ASP A 239 6.09 -9.22 25.58
C ASP A 239 7.49 -8.67 25.91
N SER A 240 7.62 -7.36 26.15
CA SER A 240 8.90 -6.71 26.41
C SER A 240 9.54 -7.12 27.75
N GLY A 241 8.74 -7.58 28.72
CA GLY A 241 9.14 -7.87 30.08
C GLY A 241 9.57 -6.63 30.89
N VAL A 242 9.34 -5.41 30.36
CA VAL A 242 9.63 -4.15 31.08
C VAL A 242 8.48 -3.83 32.03
N GLU A 243 8.79 -3.70 33.31
CA GLU A 243 7.82 -3.36 34.35
C GLU A 243 7.51 -1.85 34.37
N ASN A 244 6.31 -1.50 34.85
CA ASN A 244 5.87 -0.12 35.10
C ASN A 244 5.89 0.79 33.86
N VAL A 245 5.56 0.25 32.68
CA VAL A 245 5.39 1.05 31.46
C VAL A 245 4.02 1.72 31.49
N GLU A 246 4.00 3.05 31.40
CA GLU A 246 2.78 3.85 31.39
C GLU A 246 2.26 4.05 29.96
N ILE A 247 0.94 3.96 29.75
CA ILE A 247 0.29 4.33 28.48
C ILE A 247 -0.30 5.74 28.64
N VAL A 248 0.15 6.66 27.78
CA VAL A 248 -0.24 8.07 27.83
C VAL A 248 -1.00 8.46 26.56
N GLU A 249 -2.21 9.00 26.72
CA GLU A 249 -3.01 9.54 25.63
C GLU A 249 -2.53 10.95 25.27
N LYS A 250 -2.25 11.19 23.96
CA LYS A 250 -1.72 12.48 23.44
C LYS A 250 -2.77 13.35 22.77
N GLY A 251 -3.93 12.79 22.42
CA GLY A 251 -4.97 13.44 21.64
C GLY A 251 -4.79 13.25 20.12
N VAL A 252 -5.90 13.43 19.41
CA VAL A 252 -5.99 13.23 17.96
C VAL A 252 -5.25 14.33 17.22
N ARG A 253 -4.43 13.97 16.25
CA ARG A 253 -3.73 14.93 15.39
C ARG A 253 -4.67 15.45 14.29
N PRO A 254 -4.46 16.68 13.78
CA PRO A 254 -5.20 17.16 12.63
C PRO A 254 -5.12 16.20 11.45
N GLY A 255 -6.29 15.89 10.86
CA GLY A 255 -6.38 14.97 9.72
C GLY A 255 -6.28 13.47 10.06
N GLU A 256 -6.10 13.09 11.34
CA GLU A 256 -6.08 11.70 11.77
C GLU A 256 -7.50 11.22 12.14
N LYS A 257 -7.88 10.02 11.71
CA LYS A 257 -9.17 9.40 12.03
C LYS A 257 -9.04 8.48 13.23
N ILE A 258 -10.09 8.37 14.06
CA ILE A 258 -10.16 7.34 15.10
C ILE A 258 -10.26 5.95 14.46
N HIS A 259 -11.14 5.79 13.48
CA HIS A 259 -11.32 4.57 12.71
C HIS A 259 -10.99 4.82 11.23
N GLU A 260 -10.20 3.94 10.62
CA GLU A 260 -9.91 4.01 9.19
C GLU A 260 -10.98 3.26 8.38
N ILE A 261 -11.12 3.64 7.12
CA ILE A 261 -12.13 3.09 6.21
C ILE A 261 -11.42 2.60 4.96
N LEU A 262 -11.64 1.35 4.57
CA LEU A 262 -11.13 0.78 3.32
C LEU A 262 -12.13 0.88 2.16
N MET A 263 -13.41 0.92 2.47
CA MET A 263 -14.51 1.12 1.54
C MET A 263 -15.54 2.05 2.16
N SER A 264 -15.84 3.15 1.51
CA SER A 264 -16.85 4.12 1.94
C SER A 264 -18.26 3.67 1.59
N ASP A 265 -19.27 4.32 2.20
CA ASP A 265 -20.70 4.07 1.94
C ASP A 265 -21.03 4.23 0.45
N PHE A 266 -20.47 5.25 -0.19
CA PHE A 266 -20.67 5.48 -1.61
C PHE A 266 -20.06 4.37 -2.48
N GLU A 267 -18.87 3.89 -2.13
CA GLU A 267 -18.18 2.82 -2.84
C GLU A 267 -18.86 1.47 -2.66
N SER A 268 -19.57 1.24 -1.54
CA SER A 268 -20.30 0.00 -1.30
C SER A 268 -21.32 -0.32 -2.38
N LEU A 269 -21.89 0.71 -3.01
CA LEU A 269 -22.89 0.58 -4.09
C LEU A 269 -22.33 -0.13 -5.33
N THR A 270 -21.03 -0.11 -5.52
CA THR A 270 -20.35 -0.71 -6.68
C THR A 270 -19.30 -1.76 -6.26
N THR A 271 -19.30 -2.17 -4.99
CA THR A 271 -18.36 -3.16 -4.48
C THR A 271 -18.96 -4.55 -4.51
N VAL A 272 -18.17 -5.50 -4.96
CA VAL A 272 -18.53 -6.92 -5.00
C VAL A 272 -17.58 -7.75 -4.12
N VAL A 273 -18.11 -8.85 -3.59
CA VAL A 273 -17.31 -9.87 -2.90
C VAL A 273 -16.69 -10.77 -3.98
N TYR A 274 -15.38 -10.69 -4.13
CA TYR A 274 -14.67 -11.48 -5.13
C TYR A 274 -14.42 -12.92 -4.64
N ASP A 275 -13.93 -13.03 -3.41
CA ASP A 275 -13.80 -14.28 -2.67
C ASP A 275 -13.79 -14.00 -1.15
N GLU A 276 -13.43 -14.99 -0.33
CA GLU A 276 -13.41 -14.85 1.14
C GLU A 276 -12.43 -13.79 1.65
N GLN A 277 -11.39 -13.47 0.87
CA GLN A 277 -10.31 -12.57 1.27
C GLN A 277 -10.32 -11.22 0.55
N TYR A 278 -11.08 -11.09 -0.56
CA TYR A 278 -10.95 -9.91 -1.42
C TYR A 278 -12.30 -9.32 -1.79
N LEU A 279 -12.37 -8.01 -1.67
CA LEU A 279 -13.43 -7.16 -2.21
C LEU A 279 -12.88 -6.41 -3.43
N ILE A 280 -13.75 -6.14 -4.41
CA ILE A 280 -13.41 -5.34 -5.58
C ILE A 280 -14.39 -4.18 -5.68
N ILE A 281 -13.88 -2.96 -5.62
CA ILE A 281 -14.65 -1.76 -5.97
C ILE A 281 -14.58 -1.60 -7.48
N LEU A 282 -15.75 -1.63 -8.11
CA LEU A 282 -15.89 -1.35 -9.53
C LEU A 282 -16.04 0.15 -9.75
N PRO A 283 -15.40 0.72 -10.79
CA PRO A 283 -15.51 2.13 -11.07
C PRO A 283 -16.91 2.52 -11.54
N THR A 284 -17.30 3.75 -11.27
CA THR A 284 -18.51 4.35 -11.85
C THR A 284 -18.35 4.67 -13.35
N LEU A 285 -17.11 4.76 -13.83
CA LEU A 285 -16.79 4.90 -15.24
C LEU A 285 -17.15 3.60 -16.00
N ASN A 286 -17.70 3.75 -17.19
CA ASN A 286 -18.05 2.61 -18.02
C ASN A 286 -16.80 2.02 -18.68
N ILE A 287 -16.22 1.02 -18.05
CA ILE A 287 -15.16 0.18 -18.63
C ILE A 287 -15.84 -1.11 -19.10
N PRO A 288 -15.98 -1.36 -20.42
CA PRO A 288 -16.94 -2.31 -20.98
C PRO A 288 -16.83 -3.73 -20.42
N GLN A 289 -15.63 -4.22 -20.17
CA GLN A 289 -15.40 -5.63 -19.78
C GLN A 289 -15.63 -5.90 -18.27
N LEU A 290 -15.62 -4.87 -17.41
CA LEU A 290 -15.68 -5.06 -15.95
C LEU A 290 -17.02 -5.62 -15.49
N LYS A 291 -18.14 -5.13 -16.02
CA LYS A 291 -19.48 -5.60 -15.65
C LYS A 291 -19.66 -7.10 -15.97
N ASP A 292 -19.19 -7.53 -17.12
CA ASP A 292 -19.29 -8.94 -17.52
C ASP A 292 -18.35 -9.84 -16.69
N ARG A 293 -17.16 -9.35 -16.40
CA ARG A 293 -16.14 -10.08 -15.59
C ARG A 293 -16.65 -10.38 -14.18
N TYR A 294 -17.33 -9.42 -13.55
CA TYR A 294 -17.74 -9.51 -12.15
C TYR A 294 -19.23 -9.73 -11.93
N LYS A 295 -20.00 -10.00 -12.97
CA LYS A 295 -21.47 -10.20 -12.89
C LYS A 295 -21.91 -11.37 -11.98
N GLN A 296 -21.03 -12.35 -11.76
CA GLN A 296 -21.30 -13.50 -10.89
C GLN A 296 -20.92 -13.21 -9.42
N CYS A 297 -20.17 -12.15 -9.15
CA CYS A 297 -19.76 -11.78 -7.81
C CYS A 297 -20.91 -11.08 -7.09
N PRO A 298 -21.33 -11.53 -5.89
CA PRO A 298 -22.40 -10.89 -5.15
C PRO A 298 -21.98 -9.49 -4.66
N PRO A 299 -22.90 -8.53 -4.60
CA PRO A 299 -22.61 -7.24 -3.98
C PRO A 299 -22.34 -7.42 -2.48
N VAL A 300 -21.60 -6.48 -1.88
CA VAL A 300 -21.40 -6.45 -0.43
C VAL A 300 -22.72 -6.18 0.28
N SER A 301 -22.90 -6.74 1.49
CA SER A 301 -24.11 -6.60 2.30
C SER A 301 -24.01 -5.50 3.37
N PHE A 302 -22.90 -4.77 3.43
CA PHE A 302 -22.62 -3.72 4.41
C PHE A 302 -22.29 -2.39 3.69
N SER A 303 -22.60 -1.27 4.35
CA SER A 303 -22.48 0.06 3.75
C SER A 303 -21.05 0.62 3.79
N SER A 304 -20.20 0.16 4.72
CA SER A 304 -18.80 0.59 4.80
C SER A 304 -17.91 -0.51 5.36
N PHE A 305 -16.64 -0.48 5.01
CA PHE A 305 -15.65 -1.38 5.61
C PHE A 305 -14.71 -0.56 6.49
N SER A 306 -15.06 -0.51 7.80
CA SER A 306 -14.38 0.29 8.82
C SER A 306 -13.55 -0.57 9.77
N SER A 307 -12.44 -0.02 10.27
CA SER A 307 -11.55 -0.69 11.22
C SER A 307 -12.13 -0.81 12.65
N GLU A 308 -13.30 -0.24 12.92
CA GLU A 308 -13.98 -0.38 14.22
C GLU A 308 -14.62 -1.76 14.43
N PHE A 309 -14.82 -2.53 13.33
CA PHE A 309 -15.45 -3.84 13.38
C PHE A 309 -14.42 -4.96 13.32
N ASN A 310 -14.80 -6.16 13.80
CA ASN A 310 -13.99 -7.38 13.76
C ASN A 310 -12.61 -7.23 14.40
N LEU A 311 -12.59 -6.60 15.59
CA LEU A 311 -11.37 -6.38 16.36
C LEU A 311 -10.73 -7.69 16.79
N MET A 312 -9.44 -7.83 16.55
CA MET A 312 -8.64 -8.95 17.05
C MET A 312 -8.58 -8.96 18.57
N SER A 313 -8.59 -10.14 19.14
CA SER A 313 -8.20 -10.37 20.54
C SER A 313 -6.68 -10.15 20.72
N LYS A 314 -6.23 -9.95 21.96
CA LYS A 314 -4.79 -9.82 22.26
C LYS A 314 -3.99 -11.05 21.82
N GLU A 315 -4.56 -12.25 21.88
CA GLU A 315 -3.94 -13.48 21.40
C GLU A 315 -3.75 -13.50 19.88
N GLU A 316 -4.70 -12.98 19.13
CA GLU A 316 -4.60 -12.84 17.68
C GLU A 316 -3.56 -11.78 17.29
N ILE A 317 -3.53 -10.65 18.01
CA ILE A 317 -2.49 -9.62 17.86
C ILE A 317 -1.11 -10.23 18.12
N ARG A 318 -0.96 -11.01 19.18
CA ARG A 318 0.30 -11.69 19.53
C ARG A 318 0.75 -12.61 18.41
N ARG A 319 -0.14 -13.45 17.87
CA ARG A 319 0.18 -14.36 16.74
C ARG A 319 0.63 -13.60 15.48
N ILE A 320 -0.03 -12.50 15.14
CA ILE A 320 0.38 -11.68 13.99
C ILE A 320 1.76 -11.04 14.22
N LEU A 321 2.04 -10.55 15.41
CA LEU A 321 3.35 -9.98 15.75
C LEU A 321 4.45 -11.04 15.74
N GLN A 322 4.18 -12.26 16.22
CA GLN A 322 5.11 -13.40 16.15
C GLN A 322 5.39 -13.81 14.71
N SER A 323 4.34 -13.98 13.90
CA SER A 323 4.50 -14.34 12.48
C SER A 323 5.28 -13.28 11.69
N GLY A 324 5.18 -12.02 12.09
CA GLY A 324 5.94 -10.90 11.55
C GLY A 324 7.36 -10.75 12.12
N GLY A 325 7.75 -11.56 13.12
CA GLY A 325 9.06 -11.50 13.77
C GLY A 325 9.28 -10.28 14.65
N PHE A 326 8.19 -9.64 15.15
CA PHE A 326 8.28 -8.46 16.01
C PHE A 326 8.39 -8.79 17.49
N ILE A 327 7.89 -9.93 17.89
CA ILE A 327 7.95 -10.50 19.25
C ILE A 327 8.34 -11.96 19.18
N LYS A 328 8.69 -12.56 20.35
CA LYS A 328 9.13 -13.97 20.47
C LYS A 328 7.96 -14.95 20.54
#